data_93a71479b18e35ae507a3f445236db1b
#
_entry.id   93a71479b18e35ae507a3f445236db1b
#
_cell.length_a   1.000
_cell.length_b   1.000
_cell.length_c   1.000
_cell.angle_alpha   90.00
_cell.angle_beta   90.00
_cell.angle_gamma   90.00
#
_symmetry.space_group_name_H-M   'P 1'
#
loop_
_entity.id
_entity.type
_entity.pdbx_description
1 polymer ?
#
loop_
_entity_poly.entity_id
_entity_poly.type
_entity_poly.pdbx_seq_one_letter_code
_entity_poly.pdbx_strand_id
1 'polypeptide(L)'
;MSKQYWTMGLALALPFSLVSQKENQISFTNPSFEGIPKCCEAPSGWFNCGKTDESPPDIQPGFFQVTKAPNHGETYVGLVVRDNETWESIGQRLPRPLENNECYEFSVDLCRAELYLSLSRTTGDEVNYATPAKIRVWGGMGYCDKREMLYETPLITTTRWLTYTFRISPKKGTYPFICIEAYYKTPTLFPYNGNILLDNASPITQIDCNMKPMEERPPVVEKPTPPPTTAKKADTQAIVVKPAQTPAPPATEKISREGLKKGSTIRLENVYFDADKYVIKPECVPALMVVYDFLVENPDVVLEVGGHTNNRPTPEFAETLSTSRAKSVAEWLIGKGIPTDRVQYKGYGKKFPIETNATPEGRKRNQRVEIKILSING
;
A
#
# COMPACT_ATOMS: atom_id res chain seq x y z
N MET A 1 -80.29 -27.09 -21.91
CA MET A 1 -79.49 -25.85 -22.03
C MET A 1 -78.33 -25.94 -21.02
N SER A 2 -77.19 -26.45 -21.40
CA SER A 2 -76.01 -26.60 -20.55
C SER A 2 -75.02 -25.50 -20.85
N LYS A 3 -74.67 -24.69 -19.87
CA LYS A 3 -73.64 -23.65 -19.97
C LYS A 3 -72.28 -24.25 -19.60
N GLN A 4 -71.37 -24.33 -20.57
CA GLN A 4 -69.95 -24.64 -20.35
C GLN A 4 -69.24 -23.39 -19.84
N TYR A 5 -68.57 -23.48 -18.70
CA TYR A 5 -67.62 -22.47 -18.22
C TYR A 5 -66.21 -22.88 -18.63
N TRP A 6 -65.56 -22.01 -19.41
CA TRP A 6 -64.13 -22.10 -19.70
C TRP A 6 -63.33 -21.44 -18.56
N THR A 7 -62.51 -22.20 -17.91
CA THR A 7 -61.53 -21.67 -16.96
C THR A 7 -60.24 -21.42 -17.72
N MET A 8 -59.89 -20.16 -17.86
CA MET A 8 -58.61 -19.69 -18.38
C MET A 8 -57.53 -19.89 -17.32
N GLY A 9 -56.62 -20.85 -17.48
CA GLY A 9 -55.46 -21.04 -16.63
C GLY A 9 -54.39 -20.00 -16.98
N LEU A 10 -54.10 -19.11 -16.04
CA LEU A 10 -53.02 -18.15 -16.12
C LEU A 10 -51.71 -18.86 -15.73
N ALA A 11 -50.86 -19.19 -16.71
CA ALA A 11 -49.53 -19.74 -16.46
C ALA A 11 -48.64 -18.59 -16.03
N LEU A 12 -48.23 -18.54 -14.76
CA LEU A 12 -47.20 -17.67 -14.24
C LEU A 12 -45.83 -18.18 -14.75
N ALA A 13 -45.28 -17.50 -15.75
CA ALA A 13 -43.89 -17.65 -16.14
C ALA A 13 -43.01 -17.00 -15.07
N LEU A 14 -42.38 -17.80 -14.22
CA LEU A 14 -41.30 -17.35 -13.34
C LEU A 14 -40.09 -16.97 -14.15
N PRO A 15 -39.39 -15.85 -13.85
CA PRO A 15 -38.24 -15.46 -14.63
C PRO A 15 -37.06 -16.40 -14.34
N PHE A 16 -36.66 -17.16 -15.35
CA PHE A 16 -35.52 -18.10 -15.37
C PHE A 16 -34.14 -17.41 -15.22
N SER A 17 -34.07 -16.07 -15.04
CA SER A 17 -32.84 -15.29 -15.03
C SER A 17 -32.13 -15.21 -13.67
N LEU A 18 -32.77 -15.57 -12.56
CA LEU A 18 -32.15 -15.49 -11.21
C LEU A 18 -31.38 -16.75 -10.78
N VAL A 19 -31.60 -17.90 -11.42
CA VAL A 19 -30.94 -19.17 -11.09
C VAL A 19 -29.57 -19.29 -11.78
N SER A 20 -29.42 -18.74 -12.98
CA SER A 20 -28.18 -18.83 -13.76
C SER A 20 -27.02 -18.01 -13.20
N GLN A 21 -27.28 -16.95 -12.44
CA GLN A 21 -26.19 -16.12 -11.85
C GLN A 21 -25.50 -16.77 -10.65
N LYS A 22 -26.14 -17.69 -9.94
CA LYS A 22 -25.53 -18.41 -8.80
C LYS A 22 -24.58 -19.54 -9.22
N GLU A 23 -24.71 -20.09 -10.42
CA GLU A 23 -23.86 -21.19 -10.89
C GLU A 23 -22.44 -20.77 -11.25
N ASN A 24 -22.21 -19.49 -11.61
CA ASN A 24 -20.91 -19.00 -12.05
C ASN A 24 -20.08 -18.33 -10.93
N GLN A 25 -20.55 -18.37 -9.67
CA GLN A 25 -19.87 -17.74 -8.55
C GLN A 25 -19.31 -18.77 -7.57
N ILE A 26 -18.09 -18.53 -7.08
CA ILE A 26 -17.42 -19.30 -6.03
C ILE A 26 -17.27 -18.38 -4.83
N SER A 27 -18.04 -18.61 -3.77
CA SER A 27 -18.03 -17.78 -2.57
C SER A 27 -16.88 -18.17 -1.64
N PHE A 28 -16.24 -17.18 -1.07
CA PHE A 28 -15.36 -17.39 0.08
C PHE A 28 -16.16 -17.71 1.33
N THR A 29 -15.61 -18.53 2.21
CA THR A 29 -16.06 -18.62 3.59
C THR A 29 -15.51 -17.42 4.34
N ASN A 30 -16.36 -16.66 5.03
CA ASN A 30 -15.97 -15.44 5.75
C ASN A 30 -15.23 -14.43 4.86
N PRO A 31 -15.91 -13.85 3.85
CA PRO A 31 -15.27 -12.97 2.86
C PRO A 31 -14.85 -11.60 3.41
N SER A 32 -15.43 -11.16 4.53
CA SER A 32 -15.05 -9.92 5.24
C SER A 32 -14.09 -10.15 6.39
N PHE A 33 -13.54 -11.37 6.54
CA PHE A 33 -12.57 -11.71 7.58
C PHE A 33 -13.06 -11.41 9.00
N GLU A 34 -14.36 -11.56 9.22
CA GLU A 34 -15.01 -11.29 10.50
C GLU A 34 -14.55 -12.25 11.60
N GLY A 35 -14.43 -11.70 12.81
CA GLY A 35 -14.03 -12.47 13.99
C GLY A 35 -13.98 -11.61 15.25
N ILE A 36 -13.40 -12.14 16.30
CA ILE A 36 -13.06 -11.37 17.49
C ILE A 36 -11.66 -10.80 17.26
N PRO A 37 -11.44 -9.47 17.38
CA PRO A 37 -10.11 -8.90 17.27
C PRO A 37 -9.10 -9.65 18.12
N LYS A 38 -8.03 -10.15 17.51
CA LYS A 38 -7.05 -10.98 18.17
C LYS A 38 -5.74 -10.99 17.39
N CYS A 39 -4.60 -10.92 18.09
CA CYS A 39 -3.33 -11.17 17.44
C CYS A 39 -3.12 -12.66 17.21
N CYS A 40 -2.35 -12.93 16.19
CA CYS A 40 -1.70 -14.21 15.98
C CYS A 40 -2.67 -15.37 15.70
N GLU A 41 -3.76 -15.07 14.98
CA GLU A 41 -4.76 -16.05 14.54
C GLU A 41 -5.41 -15.64 13.23
N ALA A 42 -5.51 -16.56 12.27
CA ALA A 42 -6.24 -16.33 11.02
C ALA A 42 -7.75 -16.27 11.28
N PRO A 43 -8.51 -15.46 10.51
CA PRO A 43 -9.97 -15.41 10.62
C PRO A 43 -10.62 -16.77 10.40
N SER A 44 -11.79 -17.00 11.02
CA SER A 44 -12.56 -18.24 10.87
C SER A 44 -12.79 -18.56 9.37
N GLY A 45 -12.57 -19.80 8.98
CA GLY A 45 -12.67 -20.25 7.59
C GLY A 45 -11.41 -20.04 6.75
N TRP A 46 -10.41 -19.33 7.27
CA TRP A 46 -9.10 -19.16 6.67
C TRP A 46 -8.02 -19.89 7.47
N PHE A 47 -7.01 -20.40 6.78
CA PHE A 47 -5.87 -21.09 7.38
C PHE A 47 -4.64 -20.20 7.33
N ASN A 48 -3.88 -20.15 8.42
CA ASN A 48 -2.55 -19.55 8.41
C ASN A 48 -1.64 -20.35 7.47
N CYS A 49 -1.08 -19.70 6.48
CA CYS A 49 -0.15 -20.25 5.49
C CYS A 49 1.22 -19.54 5.51
N GLY A 50 1.48 -18.75 6.54
CA GLY A 50 2.79 -18.19 6.84
C GLY A 50 3.79 -19.26 7.30
N LYS A 51 5.01 -18.82 7.56
CA LYS A 51 6.07 -19.70 8.08
C LYS A 51 5.73 -20.17 9.50
N THR A 52 5.97 -21.44 9.81
CA THR A 52 5.52 -22.10 11.05
C THR A 52 6.16 -21.57 12.32
N ASP A 53 7.34 -20.96 12.22
CA ASP A 53 8.10 -20.34 13.34
C ASP A 53 7.84 -18.82 13.46
N GLU A 54 6.92 -18.27 12.69
CA GLU A 54 6.50 -16.88 12.74
C GLU A 54 5.06 -16.74 13.26
N SER A 55 4.72 -15.53 13.74
CA SER A 55 3.35 -15.25 14.17
C SER A 55 2.37 -15.37 12.99
N PRO A 56 1.19 -15.97 13.23
CA PRO A 56 0.08 -15.91 12.30
C PRO A 56 -0.43 -14.49 12.04
N PRO A 57 -1.26 -14.28 10.99
CA PRO A 57 -1.99 -13.05 10.76
C PRO A 57 -2.84 -12.58 11.95
N ASP A 58 -3.30 -11.34 11.90
CA ASP A 58 -4.05 -10.70 12.97
C ASP A 58 -5.47 -10.36 12.52
N ILE A 59 -6.45 -10.59 13.39
CA ILE A 59 -7.80 -10.04 13.24
C ILE A 59 -7.82 -8.65 13.87
N GLN A 60 -8.01 -7.65 13.07
CA GLN A 60 -7.96 -6.24 13.43
C GLN A 60 -9.39 -5.62 13.47
N PRO A 61 -9.60 -4.47 14.10
CA PRO A 61 -8.63 -3.53 14.66
C PRO A 61 -8.26 -3.80 16.12
N GLY A 62 -7.25 -3.08 16.63
CA GLY A 62 -6.94 -2.97 18.06
C GLY A 62 -5.59 -3.53 18.49
N PHE A 63 -4.96 -4.38 17.67
CA PHE A 63 -3.62 -4.92 17.97
C PHE A 63 -2.54 -4.12 17.23
N PHE A 64 -1.32 -4.12 17.80
CA PHE A 64 -0.16 -3.44 17.23
C PHE A 64 -0.40 -1.95 16.91
N GLN A 65 -1.25 -1.31 17.71
CA GLN A 65 -1.72 0.09 17.54
C GLN A 65 -2.44 0.37 16.21
N VAL A 66 -2.95 -0.65 15.54
CA VAL A 66 -3.78 -0.50 14.35
C VAL A 66 -5.19 -0.09 14.79
N THR A 67 -5.56 1.16 14.52
CA THR A 67 -6.87 1.75 14.87
C THR A 67 -7.75 2.02 13.66
N LYS A 68 -7.35 1.51 12.50
CA LYS A 68 -8.10 1.68 11.25
C LYS A 68 -9.49 1.09 11.38
N ALA A 69 -10.53 1.88 11.04
CA ALA A 69 -11.89 1.36 10.99
C ALA A 69 -12.03 0.33 9.84
N PRO A 70 -12.80 -0.76 10.02
CA PRO A 70 -13.12 -1.69 8.94
C PRO A 70 -13.80 -0.97 7.77
N ASN A 71 -13.66 -1.51 6.57
CA ASN A 71 -14.40 -1.04 5.40
C ASN A 71 -15.77 -1.72 5.31
N HIS A 72 -15.86 -2.97 5.74
CA HIS A 72 -17.07 -3.74 5.82
C HIS A 72 -17.14 -4.51 7.14
N GLY A 73 -18.33 -4.64 7.74
CA GLY A 73 -18.51 -5.36 8.99
C GLY A 73 -17.83 -4.72 10.19
N GLU A 74 -17.27 -5.55 11.08
CA GLU A 74 -16.67 -5.10 12.34
C GLU A 74 -15.15 -5.36 12.41
N THR A 75 -14.62 -6.29 11.61
CA THR A 75 -13.20 -6.68 11.60
C THR A 75 -12.66 -6.90 10.20
N TYR A 76 -11.36 -7.05 10.11
CA TYR A 76 -10.61 -7.33 8.88
C TYR A 76 -9.31 -8.06 9.24
N VAL A 77 -8.59 -8.60 8.24
CA VAL A 77 -7.31 -9.26 8.47
C VAL A 77 -6.13 -8.35 8.14
N GLY A 78 -5.11 -8.38 8.99
CA GLY A 78 -3.80 -7.78 8.75
C GLY A 78 -2.78 -8.85 8.38
N LEU A 79 -2.05 -8.65 7.28
CA LEU A 79 -0.91 -9.46 6.86
C LEU A 79 0.36 -8.63 6.89
N VAL A 80 1.45 -9.18 7.41
CA VAL A 80 2.73 -8.48 7.47
C VAL A 80 3.80 -9.16 6.61
N VAL A 81 4.76 -8.34 6.19
CA VAL A 81 6.06 -8.76 5.66
C VAL A 81 7.14 -8.29 6.62
N ARG A 82 8.21 -9.09 6.79
CA ARG A 82 9.23 -8.88 7.82
C ARG A 82 10.63 -8.73 7.24
N ASP A 83 11.48 -8.06 7.97
CA ASP A 83 12.87 -7.79 7.64
C ASP A 83 13.80 -9.02 7.67
N ASN A 84 13.30 -10.18 8.08
CA ASN A 84 13.97 -11.47 7.96
C ASN A 84 13.53 -12.29 6.75
N GLU A 85 12.95 -11.64 5.73
CA GLU A 85 12.42 -12.27 4.51
C GLU A 85 11.32 -13.32 4.77
N THR A 86 10.52 -13.10 5.82
CA THR A 86 9.31 -13.87 6.07
C THR A 86 8.07 -13.00 5.88
N TRP A 87 6.97 -13.62 5.53
CA TRP A 87 5.70 -12.94 5.31
C TRP A 87 4.52 -13.83 5.65
N GLU A 88 3.40 -13.19 5.91
CA GLU A 88 2.16 -13.84 6.26
C GLU A 88 1.32 -14.13 5.02
N SER A 89 0.56 -15.19 5.12
CA SER A 89 -0.40 -15.57 4.11
C SER A 89 -1.54 -16.36 4.74
N ILE A 90 -2.72 -16.26 4.09
CA ILE A 90 -3.93 -17.00 4.45
C ILE A 90 -4.42 -17.80 3.27
N GLY A 91 -4.97 -18.96 3.53
CA GLY A 91 -5.48 -19.85 2.47
C GLY A 91 -6.86 -20.39 2.82
N GLN A 92 -7.57 -20.81 1.79
CA GLN A 92 -8.90 -21.39 1.93
C GLN A 92 -9.14 -22.46 0.88
N ARG A 93 -9.93 -23.50 1.24
CA ARG A 93 -10.51 -24.41 0.27
C ARG A 93 -11.73 -23.78 -0.36
N LEU A 94 -11.77 -23.74 -1.67
CA LEU A 94 -12.91 -23.26 -2.43
C LEU A 94 -14.01 -24.32 -2.52
N PRO A 95 -15.29 -23.94 -2.49
CA PRO A 95 -16.42 -24.87 -2.67
C PRO A 95 -16.43 -25.52 -4.06
N ARG A 96 -15.87 -24.86 -5.07
CA ARG A 96 -15.57 -25.40 -6.41
C ARG A 96 -14.16 -24.98 -6.82
N PRO A 97 -13.42 -25.82 -7.56
CA PRO A 97 -12.08 -25.47 -7.99
C PRO A 97 -12.07 -24.35 -9.03
N LEU A 98 -10.93 -23.68 -9.14
CA LEU A 98 -10.57 -22.85 -10.28
C LEU A 98 -10.10 -23.77 -11.41
N GLU A 99 -10.86 -23.83 -12.49
CA GLU A 99 -10.57 -24.73 -13.60
C GLU A 99 -9.43 -24.22 -14.49
N ASN A 100 -8.68 -25.15 -15.04
CA ASN A 100 -7.56 -24.85 -15.92
C ASN A 100 -8.04 -24.13 -17.20
N ASN A 101 -7.34 -23.05 -17.58
CA ASN A 101 -7.63 -22.17 -18.72
C ASN A 101 -8.95 -21.37 -18.67
N GLU A 102 -9.70 -21.48 -17.58
CA GLU A 102 -10.83 -20.60 -17.33
C GLU A 102 -10.38 -19.25 -16.74
N CYS A 103 -11.19 -18.22 -16.91
CA CYS A 103 -10.90 -16.88 -16.40
C CYS A 103 -11.88 -16.49 -15.31
N TYR A 104 -11.36 -15.88 -14.26
CA TYR A 104 -12.12 -15.49 -13.08
C TYR A 104 -11.78 -14.06 -12.68
N GLU A 105 -12.74 -13.41 -12.02
CA GLU A 105 -12.56 -12.09 -11.43
C GLU A 105 -13.14 -12.08 -10.01
N PHE A 106 -12.43 -11.46 -9.08
CA PHE A 106 -12.92 -11.11 -7.75
C PHE A 106 -12.25 -9.82 -7.29
N SER A 107 -12.76 -9.23 -6.24
CA SER A 107 -12.17 -8.03 -5.65
C SER A 107 -11.93 -8.20 -4.15
N VAL A 108 -10.99 -7.44 -3.61
CA VAL A 108 -10.75 -7.30 -2.17
C VAL A 108 -10.46 -5.83 -1.90
N ASP A 109 -10.99 -5.31 -0.81
CA ASP A 109 -10.62 -3.98 -0.35
C ASP A 109 -9.29 -4.05 0.39
N LEU A 110 -8.33 -3.26 -0.08
CA LEU A 110 -6.97 -3.24 0.44
C LEU A 110 -6.56 -1.84 0.88
N CYS A 111 -5.79 -1.78 1.95
CA CYS A 111 -5.01 -0.61 2.34
C CYS A 111 -3.82 -1.06 3.20
N ARG A 112 -3.02 -0.12 3.67
CA ARG A 112 -2.06 -0.35 4.75
C ARG A 112 -2.42 0.49 5.97
N ALA A 113 -2.04 0.04 7.15
CA ALA A 113 -2.07 0.87 8.35
C ALA A 113 -0.93 1.92 8.30
N GLU A 114 -1.20 3.10 8.81
CA GLU A 114 -0.16 4.13 9.00
C GLU A 114 0.74 3.76 10.18
N LEU A 115 0.15 3.14 11.19
CA LEU A 115 0.82 2.66 12.38
C LEU A 115 0.52 1.18 12.56
N TYR A 116 1.59 0.38 12.65
CA TYR A 116 1.55 -1.05 12.96
C TYR A 116 2.85 -1.38 13.70
N LEU A 117 2.85 -1.27 15.03
CA LEU A 117 4.05 -1.47 15.85
C LEU A 117 4.24 -2.93 16.19
N SER A 118 5.37 -3.48 15.80
CA SER A 118 5.78 -4.84 16.17
C SER A 118 7.31 -4.94 16.23
N LEU A 119 7.83 -6.08 16.69
CA LEU A 119 9.26 -6.28 16.82
C LEU A 119 9.91 -6.62 15.46
N SER A 120 10.97 -5.93 15.11
CA SER A 120 11.90 -6.33 14.04
C SER A 120 12.43 -7.72 14.34
N ARG A 121 12.42 -8.60 13.35
CA ARG A 121 12.95 -9.97 13.50
C ARG A 121 14.47 -10.02 13.45
N THR A 122 15.10 -8.98 12.89
CA THR A 122 16.57 -8.89 12.78
C THR A 122 17.20 -8.16 13.94
N THR A 123 16.57 -7.11 14.49
CA THR A 123 17.16 -6.31 15.57
C THR A 123 16.51 -6.52 16.95
N GLY A 124 15.28 -7.03 16.99
CA GLY A 124 14.49 -7.15 18.21
C GLY A 124 13.87 -5.85 18.72
N ASP A 125 14.11 -4.73 18.05
CA ASP A 125 13.55 -3.42 18.41
C ASP A 125 12.10 -3.30 17.97
N GLU A 126 11.30 -2.48 18.66
CA GLU A 126 9.98 -2.10 18.20
C GLU A 126 10.09 -1.16 17.00
N VAL A 127 9.47 -1.54 15.88
CA VAL A 127 9.49 -0.80 14.62
C VAL A 127 8.08 -0.70 14.02
N ASN A 128 7.87 0.34 13.21
CA ASN A 128 6.61 0.49 12.50
C ASN A 128 6.65 -0.28 11.16
N TYR A 129 5.79 -1.26 11.03
CA TYR A 129 5.59 -2.08 9.82
C TYR A 129 4.80 -1.31 8.74
N ALA A 130 5.13 -0.06 8.48
CA ALA A 130 4.37 0.81 7.57
C ALA A 130 4.90 0.86 6.12
N THR A 131 5.92 0.06 5.78
CA THR A 131 6.44 0.02 4.40
C THR A 131 5.45 -0.67 3.47
N PRO A 132 5.16 -0.09 2.28
CA PRO A 132 4.26 -0.72 1.31
C PRO A 132 4.70 -2.11 0.88
N ALA A 133 3.76 -3.03 0.78
CA ALA A 133 3.97 -4.39 0.31
C ALA A 133 2.99 -4.72 -0.84
N LYS A 134 3.08 -5.92 -1.39
CA LYS A 134 2.22 -6.44 -2.46
C LYS A 134 1.36 -7.57 -1.94
N ILE A 135 0.27 -7.85 -2.65
CA ILE A 135 -0.49 -9.09 -2.50
C ILE A 135 -0.17 -10.01 -3.67
N ARG A 136 0.07 -11.28 -3.37
CA ARG A 136 0.07 -12.39 -4.32
C ARG A 136 -1.11 -13.30 -4.08
N VAL A 137 -1.67 -13.78 -5.16
CA VAL A 137 -2.73 -14.80 -5.15
C VAL A 137 -2.18 -16.05 -5.80
N TRP A 138 -2.32 -17.18 -5.10
CA TRP A 138 -1.82 -18.49 -5.50
C TRP A 138 -2.96 -19.49 -5.64
N GLY A 139 -2.87 -20.35 -6.65
CA GLY A 139 -3.65 -21.57 -6.76
C GLY A 139 -2.85 -22.77 -6.24
N GLY A 140 -3.51 -23.70 -5.54
CA GLY A 140 -2.89 -24.87 -4.96
C GLY A 140 -3.79 -26.10 -4.91
N MET A 141 -3.16 -27.27 -4.69
CA MET A 141 -3.83 -28.57 -4.60
C MET A 141 -4.16 -28.97 -3.14
N GLY A 142 -3.67 -28.21 -2.18
CA GLY A 142 -3.85 -28.46 -0.75
C GLY A 142 -3.77 -27.17 0.06
N TYR A 143 -3.94 -27.30 1.37
CA TYR A 143 -3.78 -26.17 2.29
C TYR A 143 -2.37 -25.59 2.16
N CYS A 144 -2.29 -24.29 1.95
CA CYS A 144 -1.02 -23.55 1.87
C CYS A 144 -0.06 -24.00 0.74
N ASP A 145 -0.55 -24.80 -0.20
CA ASP A 145 0.21 -25.17 -1.39
C ASP A 145 0.17 -24.03 -2.41
N LYS A 146 1.34 -23.53 -2.81
CA LYS A 146 1.51 -22.39 -3.73
C LYS A 146 2.04 -22.90 -5.07
N ARG A 147 1.17 -23.57 -5.87
CA ARG A 147 1.54 -24.21 -7.14
C ARG A 147 1.73 -23.24 -8.28
N GLU A 148 0.82 -22.30 -8.39
CA GLU A 148 0.83 -21.33 -9.48
C GLU A 148 0.49 -19.96 -8.93
N MET A 149 1.34 -18.98 -9.21
CA MET A 149 1.03 -17.57 -8.93
C MET A 149 0.01 -17.11 -9.97
N LEU A 150 -1.19 -16.80 -9.52
CA LEU A 150 -2.32 -16.39 -10.36
C LEU A 150 -2.35 -14.88 -10.55
N TYR A 151 -1.87 -14.12 -9.55
CA TYR A 151 -1.86 -12.65 -9.61
C TYR A 151 -0.82 -12.07 -8.64
N GLU A 152 -0.27 -10.91 -9.00
CA GLU A 152 0.54 -10.06 -8.12
C GLU A 152 0.11 -8.60 -8.29
N THR A 153 -0.19 -7.91 -7.19
CA THR A 153 -0.55 -6.49 -7.23
C THR A 153 0.67 -5.58 -7.42
N PRO A 154 0.49 -4.33 -7.86
CA PRO A 154 1.42 -3.25 -7.55
C PRO A 154 1.59 -3.09 -6.03
N LEU A 155 2.55 -2.26 -5.60
CA LEU A 155 2.69 -1.91 -4.18
C LEU A 155 1.42 -1.24 -3.65
N ILE A 156 0.92 -1.72 -2.52
CA ILE A 156 -0.21 -1.14 -1.81
C ILE A 156 0.31 0.04 -0.96
N THR A 157 0.21 1.23 -1.50
CA THR A 157 0.74 2.45 -0.86
C THR A 157 -0.32 3.25 -0.11
N THR A 158 -1.59 3.04 -0.43
CA THR A 158 -2.72 3.80 0.14
C THR A 158 -3.00 3.40 1.59
N THR A 159 -3.34 4.38 2.41
CA THR A 159 -3.88 4.18 3.76
C THR A 159 -5.41 4.27 3.79
N ARG A 160 -6.05 4.62 2.67
CA ARG A 160 -7.50 4.53 2.50
C ARG A 160 -7.85 3.19 1.88
N TRP A 161 -8.97 2.61 2.29
CA TRP A 161 -9.52 1.44 1.64
C TRP A 161 -9.80 1.73 0.17
N LEU A 162 -9.28 0.88 -0.70
CA LEU A 162 -9.56 0.87 -2.14
C LEU A 162 -9.85 -0.55 -2.58
N THR A 163 -10.82 -0.69 -3.45
CA THR A 163 -11.17 -1.98 -4.05
C THR A 163 -10.17 -2.33 -5.14
N TYR A 164 -9.49 -3.45 -4.97
CA TYR A 164 -8.57 -4.03 -5.95
C TYR A 164 -9.23 -5.21 -6.65
N THR A 165 -9.26 -5.19 -7.97
CA THR A 165 -9.81 -6.27 -8.78
C THR A 165 -8.72 -7.22 -9.24
N PHE A 166 -8.93 -8.50 -9.01
CA PHE A 166 -8.01 -9.58 -9.37
C PHE A 166 -8.61 -10.38 -10.53
N ARG A 167 -7.97 -10.34 -11.68
CA ARG A 167 -8.28 -11.22 -12.82
C ARG A 167 -7.27 -12.33 -12.85
N ILE A 168 -7.74 -13.55 -12.68
CA ILE A 168 -6.91 -14.75 -12.57
C ILE A 168 -7.32 -15.79 -13.63
N SER A 169 -6.34 -16.54 -14.11
CA SER A 169 -6.58 -17.63 -15.04
C SER A 169 -5.53 -18.71 -14.82
N PRO A 170 -5.88 -19.83 -14.16
CA PRO A 170 -4.97 -20.96 -14.00
C PRO A 170 -4.51 -21.49 -15.36
N LYS A 171 -3.20 -21.70 -15.52
CA LYS A 171 -2.59 -22.22 -16.76
C LYS A 171 -1.90 -23.56 -16.57
N LYS A 172 -1.59 -23.92 -15.32
CA LYS A 172 -0.82 -25.14 -15.00
C LYS A 172 -1.66 -26.24 -14.37
N GLY A 173 -2.93 -25.97 -14.06
CA GLY A 173 -3.81 -26.97 -13.45
C GLY A 173 -5.12 -26.40 -12.91
N THR A 174 -5.95 -27.30 -12.39
CA THR A 174 -7.20 -26.98 -11.68
C THR A 174 -6.90 -26.91 -10.18
N TYR A 175 -7.33 -25.83 -9.50
CA TYR A 175 -6.95 -25.54 -8.12
C TYR A 175 -8.15 -25.47 -7.18
N PRO A 176 -8.33 -26.44 -6.27
CA PRO A 176 -9.36 -26.41 -5.24
C PRO A 176 -9.02 -25.51 -4.05
N PHE A 177 -7.82 -24.95 -3.99
CA PHE A 177 -7.39 -24.04 -2.92
C PHE A 177 -6.85 -22.74 -3.49
N ILE A 178 -7.09 -21.67 -2.76
CA ILE A 178 -6.52 -20.34 -3.00
C ILE A 178 -5.71 -19.89 -1.78
N CYS A 179 -4.61 -19.18 -2.01
CA CYS A 179 -3.83 -18.57 -0.94
C CYS A 179 -3.55 -17.11 -1.30
N ILE A 180 -3.74 -16.21 -0.34
CA ILE A 180 -3.45 -14.78 -0.42
C ILE A 180 -2.25 -14.51 0.47
N GLU A 181 -1.20 -13.91 -0.09
CA GLU A 181 0.09 -13.72 0.55
C GLU A 181 0.50 -12.25 0.50
N ALA A 182 0.88 -11.67 1.63
CA ALA A 182 1.65 -10.45 1.63
C ALA A 182 3.08 -10.75 1.14
N TYR A 183 3.68 -9.84 0.36
CA TYR A 183 4.96 -10.12 -0.28
C TYR A 183 5.74 -8.84 -0.59
N TYR A 184 7.06 -8.94 -0.57
CA TYR A 184 7.95 -8.03 -1.27
C TYR A 184 9.01 -8.83 -2.06
N LYS A 185 9.56 -8.22 -3.12
CA LYS A 185 10.50 -8.89 -4.01
C LYS A 185 11.79 -9.29 -3.28
N THR A 186 12.17 -10.57 -3.37
CA THR A 186 13.43 -11.11 -2.87
C THR A 186 14.32 -11.59 -4.04
N PRO A 187 15.66 -11.60 -3.89
CA PRO A 187 16.37 -10.97 -2.79
C PRO A 187 16.23 -9.44 -2.81
N THR A 188 16.09 -8.84 -1.65
CA THR A 188 16.20 -7.40 -1.49
C THR A 188 17.48 -7.08 -0.73
N LEU A 189 18.18 -6.01 -1.13
CA LEU A 189 19.38 -5.55 -0.43
C LEU A 189 19.07 -5.20 1.04
N PHE A 190 17.84 -4.83 1.30
CA PHE A 190 17.36 -4.42 2.62
C PHE A 190 15.94 -4.96 2.83
N PRO A 191 15.80 -6.14 3.42
CA PRO A 191 14.53 -6.63 3.92
C PRO A 191 13.87 -5.60 4.84
N TYR A 192 12.54 -5.50 4.77
CA TYR A 192 11.81 -4.46 5.49
C TYR A 192 10.53 -4.99 6.13
N ASN A 193 10.01 -4.21 7.07
CA ASN A 193 8.77 -4.48 7.76
C ASN A 193 7.62 -3.68 7.13
N GLY A 194 6.55 -4.35 6.74
CA GLY A 194 5.37 -3.75 6.14
C GLY A 194 4.10 -4.48 6.46
N ASN A 195 2.96 -3.85 6.20
CA ASN A 195 1.65 -4.43 6.41
C ASN A 195 0.71 -4.18 5.22
N ILE A 196 -0.26 -5.07 5.07
CA ILE A 196 -1.43 -4.89 4.22
C ILE A 196 -2.66 -5.34 5.01
N LEU A 197 -3.71 -4.53 4.98
CA LEU A 197 -5.01 -4.84 5.56
C LEU A 197 -5.94 -5.27 4.43
N LEU A 198 -6.70 -6.34 4.66
CA LEU A 198 -7.63 -6.92 3.69
C LEU A 198 -9.03 -6.97 4.30
N ASP A 199 -10.02 -6.54 3.54
CA ASP A 199 -11.43 -6.56 3.92
C ASP A 199 -12.31 -6.82 2.69
N ASN A 200 -13.57 -7.25 2.91
CA ASN A 200 -14.64 -7.29 1.92
C ASN A 200 -14.27 -7.97 0.59
N ALA A 201 -13.86 -9.24 0.63
CA ALA A 201 -13.62 -10.01 -0.58
C ALA A 201 -14.94 -10.35 -1.30
N SER A 202 -15.05 -10.02 -2.59
CA SER A 202 -16.20 -10.42 -3.40
C SER A 202 -16.15 -11.91 -3.76
N PRO A 203 -17.26 -12.55 -4.12
CA PRO A 203 -17.23 -13.88 -4.73
C PRO A 203 -16.34 -13.89 -5.98
N ILE A 204 -15.67 -15.02 -6.22
CA ILE A 204 -14.92 -15.26 -7.46
C ILE A 204 -15.95 -15.60 -8.55
N THR A 205 -16.02 -14.78 -9.57
CA THR A 205 -16.95 -14.93 -10.70
C THR A 205 -16.20 -15.40 -11.93
N GLN A 206 -16.66 -16.45 -12.59
CA GLN A 206 -16.14 -16.86 -13.89
C GLN A 206 -16.51 -15.84 -14.95
N ILE A 207 -15.56 -15.44 -15.76
CA ILE A 207 -15.70 -14.41 -16.80
C ILE A 207 -15.20 -14.92 -18.15
N ASP A 208 -15.61 -14.28 -19.25
CA ASP A 208 -15.01 -14.52 -20.56
C ASP A 208 -13.55 -14.02 -20.56
N CYS A 209 -12.61 -14.88 -20.94
CA CYS A 209 -11.20 -14.54 -21.04
C CYS A 209 -10.90 -13.40 -22.02
N ASN A 210 -11.77 -13.17 -23.00
CA ASN A 210 -11.64 -12.09 -23.98
C ASN A 210 -12.26 -10.77 -23.50
N MET A 211 -12.90 -10.76 -22.32
CA MET A 211 -13.48 -9.54 -21.77
C MET A 211 -12.36 -8.55 -21.47
N LYS A 212 -12.36 -7.41 -22.17
CA LYS A 212 -11.42 -6.32 -21.88
C LYS A 212 -11.56 -5.89 -20.43
N PRO A 213 -10.45 -5.55 -19.74
CA PRO A 213 -10.54 -4.91 -18.43
C PRO A 213 -11.51 -3.74 -18.54
N MET A 214 -12.47 -3.67 -17.64
CA MET A 214 -13.22 -2.44 -17.47
C MET A 214 -12.18 -1.39 -17.08
N GLU A 215 -12.04 -0.37 -17.90
CA GLU A 215 -11.13 0.75 -17.65
C GLU A 215 -11.36 1.19 -16.20
N GLU A 216 -10.31 1.10 -15.35
CA GLU A 216 -10.40 1.55 -13.95
C GLU A 216 -10.86 3.00 -13.99
N ARG A 217 -12.14 3.22 -13.75
CA ARG A 217 -12.61 4.59 -13.50
C ARG A 217 -11.82 5.08 -12.28
N PRO A 218 -11.10 6.21 -12.40
CA PRO A 218 -10.49 6.81 -11.23
C PRO A 218 -11.57 6.94 -10.15
N PRO A 219 -11.24 6.66 -8.87
CA PRO A 219 -12.22 6.64 -7.80
C PRO A 219 -13.04 7.93 -7.84
N VAL A 220 -14.35 7.79 -8.01
CA VAL A 220 -15.29 8.91 -7.94
C VAL A 220 -15.17 9.47 -6.54
N VAL A 221 -14.57 10.65 -6.42
CA VAL A 221 -14.60 11.41 -5.18
C VAL A 221 -16.04 11.87 -5.02
N GLU A 222 -16.85 11.12 -4.29
CA GLU A 222 -18.16 11.60 -3.86
C GLU A 222 -17.94 12.87 -3.04
N LYS A 223 -18.45 13.95 -3.60
CA LYS A 223 -18.50 15.24 -2.93
C LYS A 223 -19.38 15.08 -1.69
N PRO A 224 -18.90 15.43 -0.49
CA PRO A 224 -19.71 15.27 0.71
C PRO A 224 -21.04 16.02 0.55
N THR A 225 -22.13 15.30 0.70
CA THR A 225 -23.48 15.91 0.76
C THR A 225 -23.57 16.74 2.04
N PRO A 226 -23.99 18.00 1.97
CA PRO A 226 -24.13 18.82 3.16
C PRO A 226 -25.25 18.26 4.07
N PRO A 227 -25.06 18.25 5.39
CA PRO A 227 -26.09 17.77 6.32
C PRO A 227 -27.32 18.70 6.29
N PRO A 228 -28.52 18.18 6.54
CA PRO A 228 -29.74 18.98 6.53
C PRO A 228 -29.73 20.02 7.64
N THR A 229 -30.03 21.25 7.25
CA THR A 229 -30.11 22.43 8.11
C THR A 229 -31.36 22.34 8.99
N THR A 230 -31.21 22.12 10.28
CA THR A 230 -32.25 22.48 11.26
C THR A 230 -31.76 23.64 12.12
N ALA A 231 -32.37 24.78 11.91
CA ALA A 231 -32.14 25.99 12.66
C ALA A 231 -32.67 25.89 14.09
N LYS A 232 -31.84 26.25 15.08
CA LYS A 232 -32.30 26.96 16.27
C LYS A 232 -31.18 27.85 16.82
N LYS A 233 -31.48 29.14 16.94
CA LYS A 233 -30.66 30.20 17.50
C LYS A 233 -30.43 30.01 18.99
N ALA A 234 -29.20 30.18 19.45
CA ALA A 234 -28.90 30.75 20.77
C ALA A 234 -27.60 31.54 20.67
N ASP A 235 -27.66 32.80 21.05
CA ASP A 235 -26.55 33.76 21.15
C ASP A 235 -25.54 33.26 22.19
N THR A 236 -24.27 33.19 21.81
CA THR A 236 -23.16 33.41 22.76
C THR A 236 -21.95 33.91 21.96
N GLN A 237 -21.48 35.10 22.32
CA GLN A 237 -20.28 35.69 21.75
C GLN A 237 -19.07 34.81 22.06
N ALA A 238 -18.42 34.29 21.03
CA ALA A 238 -17.14 33.61 21.11
C ALA A 238 -16.13 34.36 20.25
N ILE A 239 -15.03 34.70 20.87
CA ILE A 239 -13.85 35.38 20.34
C ILE A 239 -13.34 34.60 19.13
N VAL A 240 -13.33 35.22 17.96
CA VAL A 240 -12.79 34.64 16.72
C VAL A 240 -11.28 34.62 16.78
N VAL A 241 -10.70 33.46 17.12
CA VAL A 241 -9.31 33.17 16.79
C VAL A 241 -9.29 32.57 15.37
N LYS A 242 -8.81 33.37 14.43
CA LYS A 242 -8.61 33.00 13.04
C LYS A 242 -7.66 31.78 12.97
N PRO A 243 -8.05 30.63 12.39
CA PRO A 243 -7.08 29.58 12.14
C PRO A 243 -6.03 30.07 11.14
N ALA A 244 -4.77 29.91 11.50
CA ALA A 244 -3.68 30.17 10.58
C ALA A 244 -3.85 29.21 9.37
N GLN A 245 -4.05 29.78 8.21
CA GLN A 245 -4.04 29.04 6.95
C GLN A 245 -2.65 28.44 6.79
N THR A 246 -2.56 27.11 6.82
CA THR A 246 -1.39 26.39 6.34
C THR A 246 -1.25 26.71 4.85
N PRO A 247 -0.14 27.31 4.40
CA PRO A 247 0.05 27.56 2.98
C PRO A 247 -0.02 26.22 2.23
N ALA A 248 -0.75 26.20 1.11
CA ALA A 248 -0.69 25.10 0.16
C ALA A 248 0.79 24.86 -0.21
N PRO A 249 1.24 23.59 -0.34
CA PRO A 249 2.62 23.33 -0.74
C PRO A 249 2.87 24.04 -2.08
N PRO A 250 4.00 24.77 -2.21
CA PRO A 250 4.36 25.39 -3.48
C PRO A 250 4.43 24.32 -4.56
N ALA A 251 3.96 24.66 -5.77
CA ALA A 251 4.09 23.79 -6.93
C ALA A 251 5.55 23.36 -7.04
N THR A 252 5.79 22.04 -7.08
CA THR A 252 7.13 21.46 -7.12
C THR A 252 7.70 21.78 -8.50
N GLU A 253 8.65 22.71 -8.59
CA GLU A 253 9.24 23.13 -9.86
C GLU A 253 9.98 21.95 -10.49
N LYS A 254 9.77 21.76 -11.80
CA LYS A 254 10.47 20.75 -12.60
C LYS A 254 11.98 21.03 -12.59
N ILE A 255 12.80 20.01 -12.35
CA ILE A 255 14.26 20.14 -12.46
C ILE A 255 14.60 20.30 -13.94
N SER A 256 15.19 21.46 -14.30
CA SER A 256 15.68 21.68 -15.66
C SER A 256 17.09 21.11 -15.83
N ARG A 257 17.34 20.43 -16.96
CA ARG A 257 18.69 20.00 -17.34
C ARG A 257 19.58 21.19 -17.71
N GLU A 258 18.99 22.29 -18.13
CA GLU A 258 19.72 23.47 -18.61
C GLU A 258 20.57 24.07 -17.49
N GLY A 259 21.89 24.21 -17.76
CA GLY A 259 22.87 24.72 -16.80
C GLY A 259 23.40 23.69 -15.79
N LEU A 260 22.88 22.46 -15.75
CA LEU A 260 23.43 21.41 -14.89
C LEU A 260 24.75 20.89 -15.44
N LYS A 261 25.71 20.69 -14.55
CA LYS A 261 27.04 20.10 -14.84
C LYS A 261 27.45 19.19 -13.69
N LYS A 262 28.49 18.40 -13.92
CA LYS A 262 29.10 17.59 -12.86
C LYS A 262 29.40 18.47 -11.64
N GLY A 263 28.95 18.05 -10.46
CA GLY A 263 29.09 18.77 -9.19
C GLY A 263 27.93 19.72 -8.88
N SER A 264 27.01 19.96 -9.81
CA SER A 264 25.77 20.73 -9.49
C SER A 264 25.00 20.05 -8.38
N THR A 265 24.52 20.85 -7.41
CA THR A 265 23.72 20.37 -6.27
C THR A 265 22.34 20.99 -6.35
N ILE A 266 21.32 20.16 -6.23
CA ILE A 266 19.91 20.53 -6.19
C ILE A 266 19.38 20.16 -4.82
N ARG A 267 18.83 21.13 -4.08
CA ARG A 267 18.19 20.87 -2.80
C ARG A 267 16.78 20.36 -3.05
N LEU A 268 16.42 19.26 -2.36
CA LEU A 268 15.04 18.80 -2.38
C LEU A 268 14.22 19.58 -1.34
N GLU A 269 13.43 20.50 -1.86
CA GLU A 269 12.42 21.17 -1.03
C GLU A 269 11.31 20.16 -0.68
N ASN A 270 10.74 20.26 0.52
CA ASN A 270 9.66 19.40 0.99
C ASN A 270 10.01 17.90 1.20
N VAL A 271 11.28 17.55 1.35
CA VAL A 271 11.69 16.23 1.83
C VAL A 271 12.06 16.31 3.31
N TYR A 272 11.16 15.84 4.16
CA TYR A 272 11.29 15.90 5.61
C TYR A 272 11.22 14.53 6.24
N PHE A 273 11.90 14.37 7.38
CA PHE A 273 11.88 13.18 8.19
C PHE A 273 11.48 13.55 9.62
N ASP A 274 10.86 12.63 10.32
CA ASP A 274 10.66 12.78 11.76
C ASP A 274 12.00 12.79 12.51
N ALA A 275 11.98 13.20 13.78
CA ALA A 275 13.16 13.16 14.62
C ALA A 275 13.71 11.73 14.68
N ASP A 276 15.00 11.59 14.42
CA ASP A 276 15.76 10.34 14.44
C ASP A 276 15.23 9.23 13.49
N LYS A 277 14.32 9.58 12.56
CA LYS A 277 13.79 8.67 11.54
C LYS A 277 14.31 8.99 10.14
N TYR A 278 14.28 7.98 9.28
CA TYR A 278 14.69 8.04 7.87
C TYR A 278 13.61 7.51 6.91
N VAL A 279 12.40 7.25 7.42
CA VAL A 279 11.25 6.84 6.60
C VAL A 279 10.73 8.04 5.82
N ILE A 280 10.60 7.88 4.50
CA ILE A 280 10.03 8.90 3.62
C ILE A 280 8.54 9.04 3.92
N LYS A 281 8.11 10.26 4.21
CA LYS A 281 6.71 10.55 4.44
C LYS A 281 5.93 10.67 3.13
N PRO A 282 4.63 10.30 3.10
CA PRO A 282 3.82 10.42 1.89
C PRO A 282 3.80 11.81 1.27
N GLU A 283 3.82 12.85 2.11
CA GLU A 283 3.86 14.25 1.67
C GLU A 283 5.16 14.64 0.97
N CYS A 284 6.23 13.84 1.12
CA CYS A 284 7.51 14.04 0.42
C CYS A 284 7.52 13.42 -0.98
N VAL A 285 6.58 12.53 -1.30
CA VAL A 285 6.54 11.81 -2.58
C VAL A 285 6.47 12.73 -3.79
N PRO A 286 5.68 13.82 -3.81
CA PRO A 286 5.68 14.76 -4.94
C PRO A 286 7.06 15.35 -5.25
N ALA A 287 7.86 15.70 -4.23
CA ALA A 287 9.21 16.21 -4.42
C ALA A 287 10.17 15.14 -4.98
N LEU A 288 10.01 13.89 -4.57
CA LEU A 288 10.79 12.76 -5.07
C LEU A 288 10.39 12.38 -6.50
N MET A 289 9.12 12.55 -6.88
CA MET A 289 8.66 12.34 -8.26
C MET A 289 9.32 13.30 -9.23
N VAL A 290 9.58 14.55 -8.85
CA VAL A 290 10.31 15.50 -9.70
C VAL A 290 11.73 15.01 -10.02
N VAL A 291 12.42 14.40 -9.04
CA VAL A 291 13.74 13.79 -9.26
C VAL A 291 13.62 12.54 -10.14
N TYR A 292 12.60 11.74 -9.91
CA TYR A 292 12.33 10.56 -10.72
C TYR A 292 12.09 10.92 -12.19
N ASP A 293 11.19 11.87 -12.45
CA ASP A 293 10.85 12.35 -13.80
C ASP A 293 12.09 12.91 -14.49
N PHE A 294 12.90 13.70 -13.77
CA PHE A 294 14.18 14.21 -14.26
C PHE A 294 15.14 13.07 -14.68
N LEU A 295 15.27 12.00 -13.89
CA LEU A 295 16.11 10.87 -14.21
C LEU A 295 15.58 10.03 -15.38
N VAL A 296 14.26 9.92 -15.53
CA VAL A 296 13.61 9.25 -16.66
C VAL A 296 13.84 10.03 -17.96
N GLU A 297 13.69 11.37 -17.93
CA GLU A 297 13.93 12.24 -19.09
C GLU A 297 15.42 12.35 -19.46
N ASN A 298 16.33 12.05 -18.52
CA ASN A 298 17.78 12.19 -18.70
C ASN A 298 18.51 10.88 -18.35
N PRO A 299 18.47 9.87 -19.23
CA PRO A 299 19.00 8.54 -18.95
C PRO A 299 20.54 8.49 -18.79
N ASP A 300 21.23 9.51 -19.22
CA ASP A 300 22.69 9.69 -19.14
C ASP A 300 23.18 10.33 -17.83
N VAL A 301 22.26 10.77 -16.97
CA VAL A 301 22.60 11.40 -15.69
C VAL A 301 22.81 10.36 -14.60
N VAL A 302 23.91 10.49 -13.88
CA VAL A 302 24.21 9.78 -12.63
C VAL A 302 24.23 10.79 -11.48
N LEU A 303 23.58 10.47 -10.38
CA LEU A 303 23.49 11.36 -9.22
C LEU A 303 23.87 10.68 -7.91
N GLU A 304 24.19 11.49 -6.91
CA GLU A 304 24.34 11.13 -5.52
C GLU A 304 23.25 11.80 -4.70
N VAL A 305 22.57 11.03 -3.89
CA VAL A 305 21.66 11.54 -2.84
C VAL A 305 22.49 11.84 -1.60
N GLY A 306 22.58 13.11 -1.20
CA GLY A 306 23.32 13.58 -0.03
C GLY A 306 22.40 13.84 1.16
N GLY A 307 22.62 13.17 2.30
CA GLY A 307 21.87 13.40 3.52
C GLY A 307 22.62 14.30 4.51
N HIS A 308 21.90 15.19 5.20
CA HIS A 308 22.45 16.11 6.19
C HIS A 308 21.63 16.15 7.47
N THR A 309 22.26 16.44 8.59
CA THR A 309 21.64 16.67 9.89
C THR A 309 21.95 18.07 10.43
N ASN A 310 21.24 18.46 11.50
CA ASN A 310 21.64 19.61 12.30
C ASN A 310 22.79 19.23 13.28
N ASN A 311 23.15 20.13 14.19
CA ASN A 311 24.25 19.93 15.13
C ASN A 311 23.89 19.16 16.43
N ARG A 312 22.62 18.78 16.64
CA ARG A 312 22.17 18.15 17.89
C ARG A 312 22.69 16.73 18.11
N PRO A 313 22.67 15.84 17.09
CA PRO A 313 23.16 14.47 17.26
C PRO A 313 24.68 14.41 17.54
N THR A 314 25.16 13.32 18.15
CA THR A 314 26.59 13.03 18.17
C THR A 314 27.13 12.89 16.75
N PRO A 315 28.44 13.06 16.49
CA PRO A 315 28.99 12.95 15.13
C PRO A 315 28.68 11.59 14.49
N GLU A 316 28.80 10.50 15.23
CA GLU A 316 28.60 9.13 14.78
C GLU A 316 27.11 8.89 14.43
N PHE A 317 26.22 9.32 15.31
CA PHE A 317 24.78 9.21 15.06
C PHE A 317 24.32 10.11 13.91
N ALA A 318 24.87 11.33 13.79
CA ALA A 318 24.60 12.23 12.67
C ALA A 318 24.99 11.62 11.32
N GLU A 319 26.14 10.94 11.26
CA GLU A 319 26.62 10.28 10.04
C GLU A 319 25.71 9.09 9.68
N THR A 320 25.39 8.25 10.65
CA THR A 320 24.49 7.09 10.46
C THR A 320 23.10 7.55 10.03
N LEU A 321 22.49 8.52 10.74
CA LEU A 321 21.15 9.02 10.42
C LEU A 321 21.06 9.67 9.04
N SER A 322 22.07 10.50 8.71
CA SER A 322 22.11 11.16 7.39
C SER A 322 22.32 10.16 6.26
N THR A 323 23.16 9.14 6.47
CA THR A 323 23.34 8.03 5.52
C THR A 323 22.04 7.27 5.32
N SER A 324 21.33 6.91 6.39
CA SER A 324 20.05 6.20 6.31
C SER A 324 18.99 7.00 5.57
N ARG A 325 18.92 8.32 5.77
CA ARG A 325 17.99 9.22 5.05
C ARG A 325 18.31 9.32 3.56
N ALA A 326 19.57 9.52 3.22
CA ALA A 326 20.03 9.53 1.83
C ALA A 326 19.75 8.20 1.12
N LYS A 327 20.01 7.10 1.82
CA LYS A 327 19.75 5.75 1.37
C LYS A 327 18.25 5.52 1.09
N SER A 328 17.35 5.91 1.99
CA SER A 328 15.92 5.77 1.78
C SER A 328 15.43 6.47 0.51
N VAL A 329 15.96 7.67 0.21
CA VAL A 329 15.60 8.40 -1.01
C VAL A 329 16.17 7.70 -2.25
N ALA A 330 17.41 7.24 -2.20
CA ALA A 330 18.05 6.51 -3.31
C ALA A 330 17.27 5.21 -3.61
N GLU A 331 16.91 4.45 -2.57
CA GLU A 331 16.13 3.22 -2.69
C GLU A 331 14.74 3.47 -3.22
N TRP A 332 14.11 4.58 -2.85
CA TRP A 332 12.82 4.97 -3.40
C TRP A 332 12.90 5.18 -4.92
N LEU A 333 13.92 5.88 -5.41
CA LEU A 333 14.16 6.11 -6.85
C LEU A 333 14.44 4.79 -7.59
N ILE A 334 15.29 3.94 -7.02
CA ILE A 334 15.62 2.62 -7.56
C ILE A 334 14.37 1.73 -7.59
N GLY A 335 13.57 1.73 -6.52
CA GLY A 335 12.31 1.00 -6.44
C GLY A 335 11.27 1.45 -7.47
N LYS A 336 11.38 2.69 -7.98
CA LYS A 336 10.58 3.20 -9.09
C LYS A 336 11.11 2.79 -10.47
N GLY A 337 12.26 2.13 -10.54
CA GLY A 337 12.82 1.60 -11.79
C GLY A 337 14.05 2.35 -12.31
N ILE A 338 14.60 3.33 -11.57
CA ILE A 338 15.88 3.93 -11.94
C ILE A 338 17.00 2.90 -11.70
N PRO A 339 17.90 2.66 -12.68
CA PRO A 339 19.00 1.73 -12.53
C PRO A 339 19.90 2.05 -11.32
N THR A 340 20.37 1.04 -10.61
CA THR A 340 21.13 1.18 -9.36
C THR A 340 22.49 1.88 -9.56
N ASP A 341 23.11 1.71 -10.73
CA ASP A 341 24.38 2.34 -11.11
C ASP A 341 24.24 3.86 -11.35
N ARG A 342 23.01 4.35 -11.49
CA ARG A 342 22.72 5.77 -11.70
C ARG A 342 22.40 6.53 -10.42
N VAL A 343 22.21 5.86 -9.29
CA VAL A 343 21.82 6.49 -8.02
C VAL A 343 22.75 6.02 -6.91
N GLN A 344 23.64 6.91 -6.47
CA GLN A 344 24.47 6.71 -5.29
C GLN A 344 23.88 7.46 -4.09
N TYR A 345 24.31 7.14 -2.88
CA TYR A 345 23.90 7.87 -1.68
C TYR A 345 25.07 8.05 -0.72
N LYS A 346 25.05 9.14 0.05
CA LYS A 346 26.06 9.47 1.04
C LYS A 346 25.49 10.28 2.20
N GLY A 347 25.87 9.91 3.43
CA GLY A 347 25.64 10.74 4.62
C GLY A 347 26.78 11.75 4.80
N TYR A 348 26.42 12.98 5.05
CA TYR A 348 27.34 14.06 5.35
C TYR A 348 27.28 14.50 6.83
N GLY A 349 26.37 13.91 7.61
CA GLY A 349 26.19 14.27 9.00
C GLY A 349 25.93 15.75 9.16
N LYS A 350 26.62 16.37 10.13
CA LYS A 350 26.55 17.80 10.44
C LYS A 350 27.65 18.65 9.81
N LYS A 351 28.44 18.08 8.86
CA LYS A 351 29.67 18.70 8.35
C LYS A 351 29.41 19.94 7.46
N PHE A 352 28.24 20.04 6.82
CA PHE A 352 27.93 21.11 5.86
C PHE A 352 26.59 21.80 6.20
N PRO A 353 26.55 22.62 7.27
CA PRO A 353 25.35 23.39 7.56
C PRO A 353 25.16 24.49 6.51
N ILE A 354 23.90 24.74 6.15
CA ILE A 354 23.52 25.83 5.22
C ILE A 354 22.86 27.00 5.95
N GLU A 355 22.50 26.78 7.22
CA GLU A 355 21.90 27.79 8.10
C GLU A 355 22.48 27.69 9.50
N THR A 356 22.25 28.74 10.29
CA THR A 356 22.64 28.73 11.70
C THR A 356 21.91 27.62 12.48
N ASN A 357 22.64 26.88 13.29
CA ASN A 357 22.04 25.89 14.18
C ASN A 357 21.50 26.51 15.50
N ALA A 358 21.63 27.82 15.69
CA ALA A 358 21.14 28.49 16.89
C ALA A 358 19.60 28.51 16.95
N THR A 359 18.92 28.69 15.80
CA THR A 359 17.47 28.75 15.72
C THR A 359 16.84 27.40 15.37
N PRO A 360 15.59 27.12 15.77
CA PRO A 360 14.86 25.93 15.35
C PRO A 360 14.71 25.85 13.81
N GLU A 361 14.43 26.97 13.16
CA GLU A 361 14.25 27.10 11.72
C GLU A 361 15.55 26.75 10.96
N GLY A 362 16.68 27.28 11.41
CA GLY A 362 17.97 26.96 10.83
C GLY A 362 18.35 25.49 11.01
N ARG A 363 18.06 24.92 12.20
CA ARG A 363 18.25 23.48 12.42
C ARG A 363 17.35 22.63 11.51
N LYS A 364 16.10 23.06 11.26
CA LYS A 364 15.19 22.38 10.33
C LYS A 364 15.74 22.42 8.89
N ARG A 365 16.26 23.55 8.44
CA ARG A 365 16.88 23.70 7.11
C ARG A 365 18.17 22.88 6.95
N ASN A 366 18.92 22.68 8.03
CA ASN A 366 20.12 21.84 8.01
C ASN A 366 19.78 20.33 7.92
N GLN A 367 18.59 19.92 8.37
CA GLN A 367 18.09 18.54 8.20
C GLN A 367 17.44 18.39 6.82
N ARG A 368 18.24 18.09 5.82
CA ARG A 368 17.83 18.09 4.42
C ARG A 368 18.41 16.91 3.64
N VAL A 369 17.86 16.72 2.45
CA VAL A 369 18.41 15.86 1.40
C VAL A 369 18.73 16.74 0.18
N GLU A 370 19.85 16.47 -0.46
CA GLU A 370 20.30 17.13 -1.68
C GLU A 370 20.60 16.10 -2.75
N ILE A 371 20.45 16.49 -4.01
CA ILE A 371 20.86 15.71 -5.17
C ILE A 371 22.10 16.35 -5.78
N LYS A 372 23.18 15.61 -5.90
CA LYS A 372 24.43 16.05 -6.53
C LYS A 372 24.64 15.30 -7.84
N ILE A 373 24.84 16.01 -8.92
CA ILE A 373 25.14 15.43 -10.23
C ILE A 373 26.57 14.91 -10.23
N LEU A 374 26.74 13.61 -10.41
CA LEU A 374 28.05 12.96 -10.48
C LEU A 374 28.61 12.91 -11.89
N SER A 375 27.78 12.64 -12.88
CA SER A 375 28.11 12.70 -14.29
C SER A 375 26.88 13.00 -15.15
N ILE A 376 27.15 13.60 -16.30
CA ILE A 376 26.21 13.74 -17.40
C ILE A 376 26.98 13.23 -18.59
N ASN A 377 26.66 12.02 -19.05
CA ASN A 377 27.32 11.36 -20.17
C ASN A 377 26.48 11.64 -21.42
N GLY A 378 26.82 12.69 -22.15
CA GLY A 378 26.20 13.08 -23.40
C GLY A 378 27.19 13.09 -24.56
#